data_d612d2bdc1e5f25a75fd91860b53780c
#
_entry.id   d612d2bdc1e5f25a75fd91860b53780c
#
_cell.length_a   1.000
_cell.length_b   1.000
_cell.length_c   1.000
_cell.angle_alpha   90.00
_cell.angle_beta   90.00
_cell.angle_gamma   90.00
#
_symmetry.space_group_name_H-M   'P 1'
#
loop_
_entity.id
_entity.type
_entity.pdbx_description
1 polymer ?
#
loop_
_entity_poly.entity_id
_entity_poly.type
_entity_poly.pdbx_seq_one_letter_code
_entity_poly.pdbx_strand_id
1 'polypeptide(L)'
;QYWRIGERPRMITIENLTKRYGKKTATDHLSFTVPSGQVTGFLGPNGSGKSTTMRCIVGLDNPTEGHALIKGVPYSQLRSPMTAVGALLDAKAFHPARTARQHLNVVAATHGFGKKRVDELLEMTGIAEVANKKVKGFSLGMGQRLGIATALLGSPEYLLLDEPVNGLDPDGVRWVRDLVKNH
;
A
#
# COMPACT_ATOMS: atom_id res chain seq x y z
N GLN A 1 -9.84 26.93 -5.29
CA GLN A 1 -9.11 26.82 -6.55
C GLN A 1 -9.94 25.92 -7.46
N TYR A 2 -10.54 26.50 -8.52
CA TYR A 2 -11.41 25.78 -9.47
C TYR A 2 -10.54 24.97 -10.43
N TRP A 3 -10.71 23.63 -10.41
CA TRP A 3 -10.11 22.71 -11.38
C TRP A 3 -10.80 22.85 -12.74
N ARG A 4 -10.05 22.90 -13.82
CA ARG A 4 -10.61 22.85 -15.17
C ARG A 4 -11.29 21.50 -15.37
N ILE A 5 -12.51 21.53 -15.91
CA ILE A 5 -13.27 20.33 -16.27
C ILE A 5 -12.43 19.54 -17.30
N GLY A 6 -11.87 18.38 -16.87
CA GLY A 6 -11.09 17.49 -17.74
C GLY A 6 -9.77 16.98 -17.17
N GLU A 7 -9.13 17.67 -16.23
CA GLU A 7 -7.88 17.21 -15.60
C GLU A 7 -8.12 16.80 -14.14
N ARG A 8 -8.16 15.49 -13.90
CA ARG A 8 -8.15 14.99 -12.53
C ARG A 8 -6.76 15.25 -11.92
N PRO A 9 -6.67 15.78 -10.69
CA PRO A 9 -5.39 16.05 -10.06
C PRO A 9 -4.61 14.73 -9.90
N ARG A 10 -3.39 14.68 -10.41
CA ARG A 10 -2.49 13.53 -10.22
C ARG A 10 -1.86 13.62 -8.84
N MET A 11 -2.65 13.38 -7.78
CA MET A 11 -2.22 13.43 -6.40
C MET A 11 -3.17 12.65 -5.49
N ILE A 12 -2.66 12.27 -4.32
CA ILE A 12 -3.48 11.89 -3.17
C ILE A 12 -3.70 13.18 -2.36
N THR A 13 -4.95 13.44 -1.98
CA THR A 13 -5.33 14.62 -1.22
C THR A 13 -6.01 14.19 0.08
N ILE A 14 -5.53 14.70 1.19
CA ILE A 14 -6.11 14.54 2.51
C ILE A 14 -6.60 15.91 2.95
N GLU A 15 -7.88 16.03 3.30
CA GLU A 15 -8.49 17.30 3.69
C GLU A 15 -9.26 17.14 5.01
N ASN A 16 -8.79 17.85 6.05
CA ASN A 16 -9.38 17.88 7.39
C ASN A 16 -9.71 16.49 7.95
N LEU A 17 -8.86 15.49 7.65
CA LEU A 17 -9.09 14.11 8.02
C LEU A 17 -9.03 13.95 9.54
N THR A 18 -10.14 13.59 10.12
CA THR A 18 -10.24 13.19 11.53
C THR A 18 -10.74 11.74 11.61
N LYS A 19 -10.06 10.93 12.40
CA LYS A 19 -10.50 9.56 12.71
C LYS A 19 -10.54 9.33 14.19
N ARG A 20 -11.73 8.95 14.69
CA ARG A 20 -11.95 8.57 16.08
C ARG A 20 -12.39 7.11 16.17
N TYR A 21 -11.87 6.41 17.17
CA TYR A 21 -12.29 5.08 17.58
C TYR A 21 -12.87 5.19 19.01
N GLY A 22 -14.18 5.31 19.12
CA GLY A 22 -14.84 5.63 20.39
C GLY A 22 -14.32 6.97 20.93
N LYS A 23 -13.72 6.97 22.13
CA LYS A 23 -13.17 8.20 22.76
C LYS A 23 -11.76 8.55 22.32
N LYS A 24 -11.07 7.67 21.57
CA LYS A 24 -9.68 7.89 21.13
C LYS A 24 -9.67 8.54 19.76
N THR A 25 -9.06 9.73 19.66
CA THR A 25 -8.74 10.37 18.39
C THR A 25 -7.41 9.82 17.88
N ALA A 26 -7.40 9.20 16.72
CA ALA A 26 -6.20 8.63 16.09
C ALA A 26 -5.54 9.63 15.12
N THR A 27 -6.35 10.43 14.40
CA THR A 27 -5.91 11.57 13.58
C THR A 27 -6.86 12.72 13.82
N ASP A 28 -6.37 13.96 13.77
CA ASP A 28 -7.14 15.16 14.05
C ASP A 28 -6.85 16.25 13.02
N HIS A 29 -7.85 16.61 12.22
CA HIS A 29 -7.84 17.67 11.19
C HIS A 29 -6.61 17.65 10.28
N LEU A 30 -6.14 16.45 9.90
CA LEU A 30 -4.93 16.29 9.08
C LEU A 30 -5.21 16.71 7.64
N SER A 31 -4.34 17.57 7.08
CA SER A 31 -4.44 18.02 5.68
C SER A 31 -3.06 18.03 5.04
N PHE A 32 -2.91 17.35 3.90
CA PHE A 32 -1.72 17.37 3.06
C PHE A 32 -2.01 16.77 1.68
N THR A 33 -1.05 16.91 0.76
CA THR A 33 -1.12 16.31 -0.57
C THR A 33 0.13 15.50 -0.85
N VAL A 34 -0.02 14.43 -1.64
CA VAL A 34 1.08 13.61 -2.15
C VAL A 34 1.04 13.67 -3.68
N PRO A 35 1.92 14.47 -4.31
CA PRO A 35 2.00 14.56 -5.78
C PRO A 35 2.46 13.24 -6.40
N SER A 36 2.05 12.97 -7.63
CA SER A 36 2.56 11.85 -8.43
C SER A 36 4.05 12.03 -8.74
N GLY A 37 4.80 10.92 -8.81
CA GLY A 37 6.22 10.92 -9.14
C GLY A 37 7.13 11.46 -8.03
N GLN A 38 6.64 11.57 -6.80
CA GLN A 38 7.43 12.01 -5.65
C GLN A 38 7.37 11.01 -4.50
N VAL A 39 8.51 10.80 -3.85
CA VAL A 39 8.59 10.07 -2.59
C VAL A 39 8.24 11.00 -1.44
N THR A 40 7.14 10.73 -0.76
CA THR A 40 6.71 11.50 0.41
C THR A 40 6.88 10.67 1.67
N GLY A 41 7.69 11.14 2.60
CA GLY A 41 7.87 10.53 3.91
C GLY A 41 6.79 11.00 4.89
N PHE A 42 6.03 10.07 5.44
CA PHE A 42 5.04 10.34 6.48
C PHE A 42 5.65 9.97 7.84
N LEU A 43 6.25 10.95 8.49
CA LEU A 43 7.02 10.76 9.73
C LEU A 43 6.17 11.08 10.97
N GLY A 44 6.45 10.39 12.06
CA GLY A 44 5.81 10.61 13.35
C GLY A 44 6.05 9.43 14.31
N PRO A 45 5.89 9.65 15.62
CA PRO A 45 6.04 8.58 16.62
C PRO A 45 4.99 7.49 16.43
N ASN A 46 5.22 6.34 17.09
CA ASN A 46 4.22 5.26 17.12
C ASN A 46 2.93 5.80 17.76
N GLY A 47 1.78 5.48 17.14
CA GLY A 47 0.48 5.97 17.60
C GLY A 47 0.10 7.37 17.09
N SER A 48 0.91 8.03 16.25
CA SER A 48 0.58 9.36 15.68
C SER A 48 -0.45 9.32 14.54
N GLY A 49 -1.06 8.17 14.26
CA GLY A 49 -2.11 8.06 13.25
C GLY A 49 -1.63 7.76 11.83
N LYS A 50 -0.34 7.47 11.60
CA LYS A 50 0.21 7.14 10.27
C LYS A 50 -0.54 6.00 9.59
N SER A 51 -0.55 4.82 10.22
CA SER A 51 -1.26 3.64 9.70
C SER A 51 -2.77 3.89 9.55
N THR A 52 -3.38 4.61 10.49
CA THR A 52 -4.80 5.00 10.42
C THR A 52 -5.07 5.87 9.19
N THR A 53 -4.22 6.84 8.92
CA THR A 53 -4.34 7.71 7.73
C THR A 53 -4.22 6.90 6.45
N MET A 54 -3.22 6.01 6.35
CA MET A 54 -3.05 5.12 5.19
C MET A 54 -4.27 4.20 4.99
N ARG A 55 -4.84 3.66 6.08
CA ARG A 55 -6.08 2.86 6.04
C ARG A 55 -7.27 3.67 5.52
N CYS A 56 -7.38 4.94 5.90
CA CYS A 56 -8.41 5.83 5.35
C CYS A 56 -8.20 6.11 3.85
N ILE A 57 -6.95 6.29 3.40
CA ILE A 57 -6.65 6.52 1.98
C ILE A 57 -7.12 5.34 1.11
N VAL A 58 -6.89 4.10 1.54
CA VAL A 58 -7.29 2.89 0.79
C VAL A 58 -8.68 2.36 1.16
N GLY A 59 -9.49 3.12 1.89
CA GLY A 59 -10.88 2.80 2.18
C GLY A 59 -11.09 1.62 3.14
N LEU A 60 -10.06 1.19 3.88
CA LEU A 60 -10.19 0.18 4.93
C LEU A 60 -10.87 0.75 6.19
N ASP A 61 -10.69 2.04 6.43
CA ASP A 61 -11.38 2.79 7.48
C ASP A 61 -12.03 4.02 6.89
N ASN A 62 -13.26 4.31 7.31
CA ASN A 62 -13.92 5.56 6.95
C ASN A 62 -13.48 6.67 7.90
N PRO A 63 -13.10 7.86 7.39
CA PRO A 63 -12.89 9.03 8.23
C PRO A 63 -14.14 9.34 9.08
N THR A 64 -13.94 9.89 10.29
CA THR A 64 -15.05 10.45 11.09
C THR A 64 -15.45 11.81 10.53
N GLU A 65 -14.46 12.60 10.10
CA GLU A 65 -14.65 13.91 9.48
C GLU A 65 -13.58 14.08 8.38
N GLY A 66 -13.84 14.94 7.40
CA GLY A 66 -12.95 15.16 6.28
C GLY A 66 -12.93 13.99 5.31
N HIS A 67 -11.95 13.97 4.43
CA HIS A 67 -11.85 12.92 3.40
C HIS A 67 -10.42 12.68 2.93
N ALA A 68 -10.22 11.52 2.31
CA ALA A 68 -9.02 11.13 1.57
C ALA A 68 -9.42 10.82 0.13
N LEU A 69 -8.76 11.46 -0.82
CA LEU A 69 -9.05 11.34 -2.25
C LEU A 69 -7.81 10.89 -3.02
N ILE A 70 -8.01 10.01 -3.98
CA ILE A 70 -7.01 9.59 -4.95
C ILE A 70 -7.47 10.08 -6.31
N LYS A 71 -6.70 10.98 -6.93
CA LYS A 71 -7.10 11.63 -8.19
C LYS A 71 -8.49 12.29 -8.10
N GLY A 72 -8.78 12.91 -6.96
CA GLY A 72 -10.02 13.63 -6.72
C GLY A 72 -11.25 12.78 -6.40
N VAL A 73 -11.09 11.46 -6.22
CA VAL A 73 -12.20 10.56 -5.83
C VAL A 73 -11.81 9.66 -4.65
N PRO A 74 -12.77 9.25 -3.80
CA PRO A 74 -12.52 8.25 -2.77
C PRO A 74 -12.07 6.92 -3.37
N TYR A 75 -11.29 6.13 -2.63
CA TYR A 75 -10.82 4.81 -3.07
C TYR A 75 -11.95 3.90 -3.58
N SER A 76 -13.11 3.89 -2.90
CA SER A 76 -14.28 3.09 -3.27
C SER A 76 -14.89 3.44 -4.63
N GLN A 77 -14.57 4.60 -5.18
CA GLN A 77 -15.04 5.07 -6.48
C GLN A 77 -14.02 4.88 -7.60
N LEU A 78 -12.85 4.33 -7.31
CA LEU A 78 -11.85 4.01 -8.32
C LEU A 78 -12.32 2.85 -9.18
N ARG A 79 -12.23 3.00 -10.51
CA ARG A 79 -12.59 1.94 -11.48
C ARG A 79 -11.64 0.73 -11.38
N SER A 80 -10.35 1.00 -11.17
CA SER A 80 -9.28 0.01 -11.10
C SER A 80 -8.37 0.34 -9.92
N PRO A 81 -8.80 0.06 -8.68
CA PRO A 81 -8.08 0.51 -7.49
C PRO A 81 -6.63 -0.01 -7.42
N MET A 82 -6.37 -1.26 -7.83
CA MET A 82 -5.01 -1.81 -7.79
C MET A 82 -4.04 -1.21 -8.81
N THR A 83 -4.53 -0.58 -9.88
CA THR A 83 -3.68 0.18 -10.81
C THR A 83 -3.49 1.63 -10.37
N ALA A 84 -4.35 2.12 -9.48
CA ALA A 84 -4.21 3.45 -8.90
C ALA A 84 -3.30 3.42 -7.67
N VAL A 85 -3.54 2.49 -6.72
CA VAL A 85 -2.82 2.43 -5.45
C VAL A 85 -2.49 0.99 -5.09
N GLY A 86 -1.20 0.73 -4.81
CA GLY A 86 -0.74 -0.44 -4.08
C GLY A 86 -0.47 -0.09 -2.62
N ALA A 87 -0.79 -0.98 -1.69
CA ALA A 87 -0.58 -0.72 -0.27
C ALA A 87 0.01 -1.93 0.46
N LEU A 88 1.03 -1.67 1.28
CA LEU A 88 1.53 -2.57 2.30
C LEU A 88 1.31 -1.91 3.66
N LEU A 89 0.29 -2.35 4.40
CA LEU A 89 -0.08 -1.79 5.71
C LEU A 89 0.20 -2.77 6.85
N ASP A 90 0.26 -4.07 6.57
CA ASP A 90 0.60 -5.10 7.54
C ASP A 90 1.24 -6.31 6.83
N ALA A 91 2.51 -6.55 7.11
CA ALA A 91 3.28 -7.68 6.57
C ALA A 91 2.86 -9.05 7.14
N LYS A 92 1.94 -9.09 8.09
CA LYS A 92 1.42 -10.31 8.70
C LYS A 92 -0.02 -10.64 8.29
N ALA A 93 -0.66 -9.79 7.50
CA ALA A 93 -2.07 -9.91 7.11
C ALA A 93 -2.30 -10.97 6.01
N PHE A 94 -1.52 -12.05 5.97
CA PHE A 94 -1.67 -13.12 5.00
C PHE A 94 -2.32 -14.36 5.60
N HIS A 95 -3.08 -15.09 4.77
CA HIS A 95 -3.65 -16.36 5.21
C HIS A 95 -2.53 -17.39 5.45
N PRO A 96 -2.34 -17.90 6.69
CA PRO A 96 -1.16 -18.66 7.09
C PRO A 96 -0.99 -19.98 6.35
N ALA A 97 -2.08 -20.60 5.88
CA ALA A 97 -2.06 -21.87 5.17
C ALA A 97 -1.77 -21.75 3.67
N ARG A 98 -1.83 -20.54 3.09
CA ARG A 98 -1.47 -20.32 1.68
C ARG A 98 0.03 -20.24 1.49
N THR A 99 0.50 -20.64 0.31
CA THR A 99 1.85 -20.30 -0.14
C THR A 99 1.88 -18.86 -0.67
N ALA A 100 3.08 -18.24 -0.78
CA ALA A 100 3.22 -16.92 -1.35
C ALA A 100 2.65 -16.87 -2.78
N ARG A 101 2.96 -17.87 -3.61
CA ARG A 101 2.42 -18.02 -4.97
C ARG A 101 0.91 -18.12 -4.99
N GLN A 102 0.32 -18.93 -4.10
CA GLN A 102 -1.14 -19.05 -4.00
C GLN A 102 -1.78 -17.72 -3.60
N HIS A 103 -1.18 -17.00 -2.64
CA HIS A 103 -1.66 -15.69 -2.24
C HIS A 103 -1.69 -14.72 -3.43
N LEU A 104 -0.57 -14.56 -4.12
CA LEU A 104 -0.49 -13.66 -5.28
C LEU A 104 -1.42 -14.08 -6.42
N ASN A 105 -1.55 -15.38 -6.71
CA ASN A 105 -2.45 -15.87 -7.74
C ASN A 105 -3.93 -15.57 -7.42
N VAL A 106 -4.35 -15.68 -6.16
CA VAL A 106 -5.72 -15.34 -5.75
C VAL A 106 -5.98 -13.86 -5.97
N VAL A 107 -5.07 -12.98 -5.51
CA VAL A 107 -5.23 -11.53 -5.69
C VAL A 107 -5.16 -11.15 -7.18
N ALA A 108 -4.24 -11.74 -7.93
CA ALA A 108 -4.12 -11.52 -9.38
C ALA A 108 -5.40 -11.92 -10.12
N ALA A 109 -5.97 -13.08 -9.81
CA ALA A 109 -7.18 -13.59 -10.47
C ALA A 109 -8.40 -12.69 -10.22
N THR A 110 -8.55 -12.11 -9.02
CA THR A 110 -9.67 -11.21 -8.70
C THR A 110 -9.63 -9.88 -9.48
N HIS A 111 -8.47 -9.55 -10.07
CA HIS A 111 -8.26 -8.29 -10.80
C HIS A 111 -7.85 -8.50 -12.26
N GLY A 112 -7.89 -9.75 -12.75
CA GLY A 112 -7.57 -10.07 -14.14
C GLY A 112 -6.09 -10.05 -14.50
N PHE A 113 -5.18 -10.11 -13.53
CA PHE A 113 -3.74 -10.22 -13.80
C PHE A 113 -3.33 -11.67 -14.05
N GLY A 114 -2.44 -11.87 -15.02
CA GLY A 114 -1.98 -13.21 -15.42
C GLY A 114 -0.87 -13.79 -14.52
N LYS A 115 -0.66 -15.11 -14.63
CA LYS A 115 0.40 -15.83 -13.88
C LYS A 115 1.81 -15.28 -14.15
N LYS A 116 2.08 -14.82 -15.37
CA LYS A 116 3.37 -14.20 -15.73
C LYS A 116 3.71 -13.03 -14.81
N ARG A 117 2.72 -12.18 -14.51
CA ARG A 117 2.92 -11.06 -13.58
C ARG A 117 3.27 -11.53 -12.16
N VAL A 118 2.68 -12.61 -11.71
CA VAL A 118 3.00 -13.21 -10.40
C VAL A 118 4.44 -13.72 -10.37
N ASP A 119 4.88 -14.41 -11.42
CA ASP A 119 6.28 -14.90 -11.52
C ASP A 119 7.28 -13.74 -11.54
N GLU A 120 7.04 -12.70 -12.33
CA GLU A 120 7.87 -11.49 -12.37
C GLU A 120 8.02 -10.85 -10.98
N LEU A 121 6.93 -10.76 -10.22
CA LEU A 121 6.96 -10.15 -8.89
C LEU A 121 7.64 -11.02 -7.84
N LEU A 122 7.49 -12.33 -7.90
CA LEU A 122 8.22 -13.26 -7.03
C LEU A 122 9.73 -13.12 -7.21
N GLU A 123 10.20 -13.04 -8.47
CA GLU A 123 11.62 -12.79 -8.80
C GLU A 123 12.06 -11.39 -8.35
N MET A 124 11.33 -10.34 -8.72
CA MET A 124 11.63 -8.96 -8.39
C MET A 124 11.78 -8.73 -6.88
N THR A 125 10.92 -9.38 -6.08
CA THR A 125 10.92 -9.22 -4.62
C THR A 125 11.82 -10.22 -3.91
N GLY A 126 12.51 -11.11 -4.64
CA GLY A 126 13.48 -12.05 -4.11
C GLY A 126 12.88 -13.16 -3.23
N ILE A 127 11.65 -13.58 -3.51
CA ILE A 127 10.97 -14.68 -2.80
C ILE A 127 10.57 -15.84 -3.73
N ALA A 128 11.12 -15.89 -4.94
CA ALA A 128 10.82 -16.94 -5.91
C ALA A 128 11.14 -18.35 -5.37
N GLU A 129 12.30 -18.54 -4.74
CA GLU A 129 12.73 -19.82 -4.18
C GLU A 129 11.81 -20.34 -3.04
N VAL A 130 11.16 -19.43 -2.34
CA VAL A 130 10.24 -19.76 -1.23
C VAL A 130 8.78 -19.61 -1.62
N ALA A 131 8.48 -19.33 -2.89
CA ALA A 131 7.14 -19.05 -3.39
C ALA A 131 6.12 -20.15 -3.08
N ASN A 132 6.57 -21.41 -3.01
CA ASN A 132 5.73 -22.57 -2.73
C ASN A 132 5.72 -22.97 -1.23
N LYS A 133 6.42 -22.25 -0.37
CA LYS A 133 6.37 -22.46 1.09
C LYS A 133 5.16 -21.73 1.68
N LYS A 134 4.54 -22.32 2.70
CA LYS A 134 3.41 -21.70 3.43
C LYS A 134 3.87 -20.43 4.15
N VAL A 135 3.06 -19.39 4.06
CA VAL A 135 3.36 -18.06 4.63
C VAL A 135 3.53 -18.09 6.15
N LYS A 136 2.88 -19.05 6.85
CA LYS A 136 3.07 -19.22 8.31
C LYS A 136 4.52 -19.45 8.75
N GLY A 137 5.38 -19.91 7.83
CA GLY A 137 6.80 -20.13 8.09
C GLY A 137 7.69 -18.97 7.62
N PHE A 138 7.13 -17.86 7.18
CA PHE A 138 7.89 -16.71 6.71
C PHE A 138 8.47 -15.92 7.88
N SER A 139 9.70 -15.44 7.70
CA SER A 139 10.25 -14.38 8.54
C SER A 139 9.48 -13.07 8.30
N LEU A 140 9.65 -12.10 9.20
CA LEU A 140 9.07 -10.77 9.00
C LEU A 140 9.52 -10.16 7.67
N GLY A 141 10.82 -10.26 7.33
CA GLY A 141 11.35 -9.76 6.07
C GLY A 141 10.75 -10.45 4.83
N MET A 142 10.53 -11.77 4.88
CA MET A 142 9.82 -12.49 3.81
C MET A 142 8.37 -12.04 3.68
N GLY A 143 7.69 -11.77 4.80
CA GLY A 143 6.35 -11.19 4.82
C GLY A 143 6.31 -9.79 4.19
N GLN A 144 7.30 -8.93 4.50
CA GLN A 144 7.46 -7.61 3.87
C GLN A 144 7.61 -7.72 2.35
N ARG A 145 8.47 -8.60 1.88
CA ARG A 145 8.69 -8.83 0.43
C ARG A 145 7.42 -9.32 -0.26
N LEU A 146 6.66 -10.23 0.36
CA LEU A 146 5.36 -10.68 -0.16
C LEU A 146 4.32 -9.54 -0.19
N GLY A 147 4.30 -8.70 0.84
CA GLY A 147 3.43 -7.53 0.90
C GLY A 147 3.73 -6.52 -0.20
N ILE A 148 5.00 -6.24 -0.44
CA ILE A 148 5.45 -5.39 -1.55
C ILE A 148 5.06 -6.01 -2.90
N ALA A 149 5.27 -7.32 -3.10
CA ALA A 149 4.84 -8.02 -4.31
C ALA A 149 3.33 -7.87 -4.54
N THR A 150 2.53 -8.01 -3.48
CA THR A 150 1.08 -7.83 -3.54
C THR A 150 0.70 -6.40 -3.92
N ALA A 151 1.35 -5.41 -3.30
CA ALA A 151 1.12 -4.00 -3.60
C ALA A 151 1.45 -3.62 -5.05
N LEU A 152 2.45 -4.28 -5.65
CA LEU A 152 2.92 -4.03 -7.01
C LEU A 152 2.16 -4.80 -8.10
N LEU A 153 1.21 -5.69 -7.76
CA LEU A 153 0.50 -6.52 -8.74
C LEU A 153 -0.10 -5.73 -9.90
N GLY A 154 -0.77 -4.63 -9.59
CA GLY A 154 -1.43 -3.78 -10.57
C GLY A 154 -0.53 -2.76 -11.26
N SER A 155 0.79 -2.75 -11.02
CA SER A 155 1.69 -1.66 -11.44
C SER A 155 1.10 -0.29 -11.06
N PRO A 156 0.83 -0.05 -9.77
CA PRO A 156 0.05 1.10 -9.31
C PRO A 156 0.78 2.41 -9.55
N GLU A 157 0.01 3.49 -9.72
CA GLU A 157 0.55 4.85 -9.84
C GLU A 157 1.03 5.42 -8.49
N TYR A 158 0.43 4.94 -7.38
CA TYR A 158 0.82 5.31 -6.02
C TYR A 158 1.13 4.06 -5.20
N LEU A 159 2.16 4.15 -4.38
CA LEU A 159 2.56 3.08 -3.48
C LEU A 159 2.57 3.58 -2.05
N LEU A 160 1.72 2.99 -1.19
CA LEU A 160 1.66 3.27 0.24
C LEU A 160 2.35 2.15 1.01
N LEU A 161 3.42 2.48 1.69
CA LEU A 161 4.20 1.52 2.46
C LEU A 161 4.28 1.95 3.92
N ASP A 162 3.72 1.15 4.82
CA ASP A 162 3.85 1.36 6.27
C ASP A 162 5.01 0.52 6.79
N GLU A 163 6.04 1.18 7.30
CA GLU A 163 7.27 0.57 7.84
C GLU A 163 7.89 -0.53 6.94
N PRO A 164 8.09 -0.29 5.62
CA PRO A 164 8.41 -1.35 4.65
C PRO A 164 9.77 -2.00 4.87
N VAL A 165 10.66 -1.40 5.67
CA VAL A 165 12.00 -1.92 5.96
C VAL A 165 12.06 -2.71 7.25
N ASN A 166 10.97 -2.77 8.00
CA ASN A 166 10.95 -3.44 9.29
C ASN A 166 11.22 -4.96 9.14
N GLY A 167 12.22 -5.45 9.86
CA GLY A 167 12.63 -6.87 9.80
C GLY A 167 13.42 -7.27 8.55
N LEU A 168 13.81 -6.32 7.71
CA LEU A 168 14.74 -6.56 6.60
C LEU A 168 16.20 -6.46 7.05
N ASP A 169 17.06 -7.24 6.41
CA ASP A 169 18.52 -7.09 6.49
C ASP A 169 18.99 -5.84 5.73
N PRO A 170 20.27 -5.44 5.85
CA PRO A 170 20.77 -4.24 5.17
C PRO A 170 20.59 -4.26 3.66
N ASP A 171 20.69 -5.42 3.02
CA ASP A 171 20.48 -5.58 1.57
C ASP A 171 19.01 -5.39 1.21
N GLY A 172 18.08 -5.92 2.02
CA GLY A 172 16.66 -5.70 1.88
C GLY A 172 16.26 -4.23 2.05
N VAL A 173 16.88 -3.53 2.99
CA VAL A 173 16.66 -2.08 3.18
C VAL A 173 17.10 -1.30 1.93
N ARG A 174 18.30 -1.62 1.38
CA ARG A 174 18.78 -1.01 0.12
C ARG A 174 17.81 -1.28 -1.02
N TRP A 175 17.41 -2.53 -1.18
CA TRP A 175 16.46 -2.94 -2.22
C TRP A 175 15.13 -2.14 -2.15
N VAL A 176 14.51 -1.98 -0.96
CA VAL A 176 13.29 -1.17 -0.80
C VAL A 176 13.54 0.28 -1.19
N ARG A 177 14.67 0.85 -0.78
CA ARG A 177 15.05 2.24 -1.13
C ARG A 177 15.14 2.43 -2.64
N ASP A 178 15.78 1.49 -3.33
CA ASP A 178 15.96 1.53 -4.79
C ASP A 178 14.62 1.33 -5.51
N LEU A 179 13.78 0.42 -5.01
CA LEU A 179 12.42 0.23 -5.51
C LEU A 179 11.62 1.53 -5.47
N VAL A 180 11.60 2.21 -4.32
CA VAL A 180 10.82 3.44 -4.11
C VAL A 180 11.35 4.60 -4.96
N LYS A 181 12.65 4.65 -5.27
CA LYS A 181 13.23 5.69 -6.14
C LYS A 181 12.92 5.48 -7.62
N ASN A 182 12.71 4.24 -8.03
CA ASN A 182 12.53 3.85 -9.43
C ASN A 182 11.05 3.60 -9.78
N HIS A 183 10.15 3.70 -8.81
CA HIS A 183 8.69 3.58 -9.00
C HIS A 183 8.10 4.95 -9.33
#